data_c3d0c3c2fd4d805540d5d24873c1ce87
#
_entry.id   c3d0c3c2fd4d805540d5d24873c1ce87
#
_cell.length_a   1.000
_cell.length_b   1.000
_cell.length_c   1.000
_cell.angle_alpha   90.00
_cell.angle_beta   90.00
_cell.angle_gamma   90.00
#
_symmetry.space_group_name_H-M   'P 1'
#
loop_
_entity.id
_entity.type
_entity.pdbx_description
1 polymer ?
#
loop_
_entity_poly.entity_id
_entity_poly.type
_entity_poly.pdbx_seq_one_letter_code
_entity_poly.pdbx_strand_id
1 'polypeptide(L)'
;NPAAEEAKEPVSRNFIEQMIDKDLEEGVYETVHTRFPPEPNGYLHIGHAKSILLNYGLAKQYGGKFNLRFDDTNPTKEKIEFVESIKADVKWLGADWEDRLFFASNYFDQMYEGAVKLIQKGKAYVSDLSADQIREYRGTLTEPGKMDPGAERSVEENLTLFEEMKAGKYADGEKVLRARIDMASPNMNMRDPVIYRV
;
A
#
# COMPACT_ATOMS: atom_id res chain seq x y z
N ASN A 1 -12.52 39.12 -43.62
CA ASN A 1 -13.17 38.05 -42.86
C ASN A 1 -12.22 37.58 -41.78
N PRO A 2 -12.47 37.89 -40.49
CA PRO A 2 -11.74 37.27 -39.43
C PRO A 2 -12.25 35.84 -39.27
N ALA A 3 -11.32 34.86 -39.30
CA ALA A 3 -11.58 33.48 -38.99
C ALA A 3 -12.19 33.41 -37.57
N ALA A 4 -13.37 32.82 -37.47
CA ALA A 4 -13.97 32.50 -36.19
C ALA A 4 -13.03 31.46 -35.49
N GLU A 5 -12.47 31.87 -34.37
CA GLU A 5 -11.89 30.92 -33.40
C GLU A 5 -13.06 30.04 -32.95
N GLU A 6 -13.05 28.77 -33.39
CA GLU A 6 -13.91 27.76 -32.81
C GLU A 6 -13.58 27.65 -31.32
N ALA A 7 -14.51 28.12 -30.50
CA ALA A 7 -14.44 27.90 -29.06
C ALA A 7 -14.42 26.40 -28.81
N LYS A 8 -13.28 25.86 -28.44
CA LYS A 8 -13.14 24.48 -27.97
C LYS A 8 -14.10 24.29 -26.80
N GLU A 9 -15.07 23.39 -26.96
CA GLU A 9 -15.91 22.98 -25.84
C GLU A 9 -15.05 22.65 -24.63
N PRO A 10 -15.42 23.08 -23.42
CA PRO A 10 -14.65 22.78 -22.23
C PRO A 10 -14.59 21.26 -22.04
N VAL A 11 -13.40 20.69 -22.13
CA VAL A 11 -13.16 19.26 -21.91
C VAL A 11 -13.65 18.95 -20.49
N SER A 12 -14.64 18.07 -20.37
CA SER A 12 -15.15 17.64 -19.07
C SER A 12 -14.03 16.98 -18.26
N ARG A 13 -13.65 17.58 -17.12
CA ARG A 13 -12.67 17.06 -16.19
C ARG A 13 -13.35 16.12 -15.20
N ASN A 14 -12.81 14.90 -15.02
CA ASN A 14 -13.26 14.01 -13.96
C ASN A 14 -12.78 14.50 -12.57
N PHE A 15 -13.32 13.90 -11.51
CA PHE A 15 -13.01 14.38 -10.14
C PHE A 15 -11.52 14.22 -9.76
N ILE A 16 -10.82 13.20 -10.30
CA ILE A 16 -9.38 12.99 -10.06
C ILE A 16 -8.59 14.14 -10.70
N GLU A 17 -8.89 14.46 -11.94
CA GLU A 17 -8.25 15.59 -12.64
C GLU A 17 -8.53 16.91 -11.95
N GLN A 18 -9.76 17.14 -11.46
CA GLN A 18 -10.10 18.34 -10.70
C GLN A 18 -9.28 18.46 -9.41
N MET A 19 -9.09 17.37 -8.69
CA MET A 19 -8.27 17.35 -7.48
C MET A 19 -6.79 17.62 -7.80
N ILE A 20 -6.25 17.01 -8.85
CA ILE A 20 -4.88 17.23 -9.28
C ILE A 20 -4.68 18.68 -9.70
N ASP A 21 -5.57 19.23 -10.53
CA ASP A 21 -5.50 20.61 -10.99
C ASP A 21 -5.48 21.58 -9.79
N LYS A 22 -6.35 21.36 -8.81
CA LYS A 22 -6.40 22.18 -7.60
C LYS A 22 -5.10 22.09 -6.79
N ASP A 23 -4.59 20.88 -6.55
CA ASP A 23 -3.37 20.68 -5.77
C ASP A 23 -2.14 21.31 -6.44
N LEU A 24 -2.07 21.28 -7.78
CA LEU A 24 -1.00 21.92 -8.53
C LEU A 24 -1.13 23.45 -8.51
N GLU A 25 -2.35 24.00 -8.67
CA GLU A 25 -2.62 25.44 -8.64
C GLU A 25 -2.32 26.04 -7.25
N GLU A 26 -2.67 25.34 -6.19
CA GLU A 26 -2.42 25.75 -4.80
C GLU A 26 -0.97 25.49 -4.35
N GLY A 27 -0.15 24.84 -5.17
CA GLY A 27 1.24 24.53 -4.85
C GLY A 27 1.41 23.46 -3.76
N VAL A 28 0.38 22.62 -3.54
CA VAL A 28 0.45 21.51 -2.60
C VAL A 28 1.47 20.48 -3.09
N TYR A 29 1.48 20.24 -4.40
CA TYR A 29 2.44 19.39 -5.09
C TYR A 29 2.99 20.09 -6.34
N GLU A 30 4.23 19.81 -6.66
CA GLU A 30 4.88 20.39 -7.86
C GLU A 30 4.70 19.50 -9.09
N THR A 31 4.53 18.21 -8.91
CA THR A 31 4.48 17.21 -9.99
C THR A 31 3.48 16.10 -9.69
N VAL A 32 3.02 15.43 -10.75
CA VAL A 32 2.19 14.22 -10.65
C VAL A 32 3.09 12.99 -10.70
N HIS A 33 2.91 12.10 -9.74
CA HIS A 33 3.65 10.85 -9.67
C HIS A 33 2.69 9.70 -9.36
N THR A 34 2.48 8.83 -10.31
CA THR A 34 1.58 7.69 -10.18
C THR A 34 2.34 6.36 -10.16
N ARG A 35 1.65 5.31 -9.79
CA ARG A 35 2.22 3.96 -9.77
C ARG A 35 1.18 2.91 -10.08
N PHE A 36 1.65 1.78 -10.61
CA PHE A 36 0.91 0.53 -10.64
C PHE A 36 1.64 -0.49 -9.74
N PRO A 37 1.04 -0.93 -8.62
CA PRO A 37 1.67 -1.81 -7.64
C PRO A 37 1.10 -3.24 -7.68
N PRO A 38 1.41 -4.07 -8.69
CA PRO A 38 0.87 -5.43 -8.77
C PRO A 38 1.56 -6.37 -7.78
N GLU A 39 0.81 -7.32 -7.22
CA GLU A 39 1.37 -8.53 -6.62
C GLU A 39 1.71 -9.54 -7.72
N PRO A 40 2.95 -10.08 -7.80
CA PRO A 40 3.31 -11.05 -8.83
C PRO A 40 2.87 -12.48 -8.46
N ASN A 41 1.59 -12.65 -8.14
CA ASN A 41 0.96 -13.91 -7.72
C ASN A 41 -0.02 -14.50 -8.75
N GLY A 42 -0.12 -13.89 -9.93
CA GLY A 42 -0.98 -14.31 -11.02
C GLY A 42 -0.85 -13.40 -12.23
N TYR A 43 -1.57 -13.77 -13.30
CA TYR A 43 -1.66 -12.97 -14.51
C TYR A 43 -2.61 -11.78 -14.32
N LEU A 44 -2.38 -10.72 -15.11
CA LEU A 44 -3.26 -9.55 -15.12
C LEU A 44 -4.60 -9.88 -15.82
N HIS A 45 -5.61 -9.11 -15.50
CA HIS A 45 -6.92 -9.13 -16.14
C HIS A 45 -7.37 -7.71 -16.51
N ILE A 46 -8.53 -7.59 -17.16
CA ILE A 46 -9.04 -6.31 -17.68
C ILE A 46 -9.17 -5.20 -16.61
N GLY A 47 -9.44 -5.56 -15.36
CA GLY A 47 -9.48 -4.61 -14.26
C GLY A 47 -8.13 -3.96 -13.99
N HIS A 48 -7.04 -4.71 -14.11
CA HIS A 48 -5.67 -4.19 -14.03
C HIS A 48 -5.36 -3.26 -15.20
N ALA A 49 -5.79 -3.60 -16.42
CA ALA A 49 -5.59 -2.77 -17.60
C ALA A 49 -6.19 -1.37 -17.40
N LYS A 50 -7.41 -1.28 -16.86
CA LYS A 50 -8.05 -0.02 -16.52
C LYS A 50 -7.20 0.81 -15.55
N SER A 51 -6.68 0.20 -14.49
CA SER A 51 -5.83 0.87 -13.50
C SER A 51 -4.52 1.35 -14.10
N ILE A 52 -3.86 0.53 -14.92
CA ILE A 52 -2.61 0.89 -15.60
C ILE A 52 -2.81 2.10 -16.50
N LEU A 53 -3.85 2.07 -17.34
CA LEU A 53 -4.15 3.16 -18.29
C LEU A 53 -4.52 4.44 -17.57
N LEU A 54 -5.26 4.37 -16.47
CA LEU A 54 -5.58 5.54 -15.65
C LEU A 54 -4.32 6.17 -15.06
N ASN A 55 -3.49 5.39 -14.39
CA ASN A 55 -2.29 5.89 -13.73
C ASN A 55 -1.25 6.42 -14.71
N TYR A 56 -0.98 5.67 -15.77
CA TYR A 56 -0.06 6.10 -16.81
C TYR A 56 -0.58 7.31 -17.59
N GLY A 57 -1.88 7.31 -17.92
CA GLY A 57 -2.53 8.42 -18.62
C GLY A 57 -2.43 9.73 -17.85
N LEU A 58 -2.69 9.71 -16.54
CA LEU A 58 -2.55 10.88 -15.67
C LEU A 58 -1.10 11.37 -15.61
N ALA A 59 -0.15 10.47 -15.39
CA ALA A 59 1.26 10.84 -15.37
C ALA A 59 1.68 11.52 -16.69
N LYS A 60 1.28 10.95 -17.83
CA LYS A 60 1.59 11.48 -19.15
C LYS A 60 0.91 12.83 -19.41
N GLN A 61 -0.36 12.97 -19.05
CA GLN A 61 -1.16 14.19 -19.23
C GLN A 61 -0.54 15.39 -18.49
N TYR A 62 -0.01 15.16 -17.30
CA TYR A 62 0.58 16.22 -16.45
C TYR A 62 2.12 16.29 -16.55
N GLY A 63 2.75 15.58 -17.49
CA GLY A 63 4.21 15.57 -17.61
C GLY A 63 4.94 15.00 -16.40
N GLY A 64 4.27 14.13 -15.66
CA GLY A 64 4.75 13.51 -14.43
C GLY A 64 5.45 12.17 -14.66
N LYS A 65 5.49 11.37 -13.61
CA LYS A 65 6.19 10.07 -13.58
C LYS A 65 5.23 8.94 -13.28
N PHE A 66 5.49 7.78 -13.89
CA PHE A 66 4.79 6.53 -13.63
C PHE A 66 5.77 5.45 -13.18
N ASN A 67 5.52 4.83 -12.03
CA ASN A 67 6.33 3.74 -11.50
C ASN A 67 5.62 2.39 -11.67
N LEU A 68 6.38 1.35 -11.98
CA LEU A 68 5.96 -0.04 -11.79
C LEU A 68 6.64 -0.57 -10.52
N ARG A 69 5.85 -0.86 -9.49
CA ARG A 69 6.36 -1.40 -8.22
C ARG A 69 5.70 -2.73 -7.90
N PHE A 70 6.45 -3.80 -7.99
CA PHE A 70 5.97 -5.11 -7.59
C PHE A 70 5.83 -5.19 -6.06
N ASP A 71 4.64 -5.56 -5.61
CA ASP A 71 4.32 -5.74 -4.18
C ASP A 71 4.61 -7.19 -3.79
N ASP A 72 5.87 -7.57 -3.85
CA ASP A 72 6.40 -8.92 -3.72
C ASP A 72 6.84 -9.24 -2.28
N THR A 73 5.93 -9.06 -1.33
CA THR A 73 6.19 -9.30 0.10
C THR A 73 5.76 -10.68 0.59
N ASN A 74 5.14 -11.49 -0.26
CA ASN A 74 4.71 -12.85 0.07
C ASN A 74 5.38 -13.90 -0.82
N PRO A 75 6.54 -14.45 -0.43
CA PRO A 75 7.33 -15.34 -1.26
C PRO A 75 6.64 -16.68 -1.58
N THR A 76 5.58 -17.04 -0.84
CA THR A 76 4.92 -18.34 -1.02
C THR A 76 4.04 -18.42 -2.27
N LYS A 77 3.64 -17.30 -2.84
CA LYS A 77 2.72 -17.23 -3.99
C LYS A 77 3.32 -16.55 -5.22
N GLU A 78 4.48 -15.95 -5.08
CA GLU A 78 5.11 -15.11 -6.09
C GLU A 78 6.03 -15.93 -7.00
N LYS A 79 5.98 -15.64 -8.31
CA LYS A 79 6.78 -16.31 -9.32
C LYS A 79 7.37 -15.30 -10.30
N ILE A 80 8.60 -15.57 -10.75
CA ILE A 80 9.28 -14.78 -11.78
C ILE A 80 8.47 -14.75 -13.08
N GLU A 81 7.81 -15.84 -13.44
CA GLU A 81 6.91 -15.92 -14.58
C GLU A 81 5.85 -14.81 -14.57
N PHE A 82 5.22 -14.57 -13.43
CA PHE A 82 4.22 -13.51 -13.28
C PHE A 82 4.84 -12.12 -13.37
N VAL A 83 6.02 -11.93 -12.83
CA VAL A 83 6.75 -10.65 -12.96
C VAL A 83 7.00 -10.32 -14.43
N GLU A 84 7.52 -11.26 -15.22
CA GLU A 84 7.81 -11.04 -16.63
C GLU A 84 6.54 -10.87 -17.47
N SER A 85 5.47 -11.63 -17.18
CA SER A 85 4.17 -11.47 -17.83
C SER A 85 3.57 -10.09 -17.56
N ILE A 86 3.60 -9.61 -16.30
CA ILE A 86 3.08 -8.30 -15.92
C ILE A 86 3.87 -7.18 -16.63
N LYS A 87 5.18 -7.27 -16.66
CA LYS A 87 6.02 -6.30 -17.40
C LYS A 87 5.65 -6.24 -18.89
N ALA A 88 5.48 -7.41 -19.51
CA ALA A 88 5.06 -7.50 -20.90
C ALA A 88 3.68 -6.88 -21.15
N ASP A 89 2.71 -7.16 -20.28
CA ASP A 89 1.35 -6.64 -20.40
C ASP A 89 1.29 -5.12 -20.21
N VAL A 90 2.03 -4.57 -19.26
CA VAL A 90 2.13 -3.12 -19.03
C VAL A 90 2.69 -2.43 -20.28
N LYS A 91 3.75 -2.98 -20.88
CA LYS A 91 4.34 -2.49 -22.14
C LYS A 91 3.37 -2.62 -23.32
N TRP A 92 2.66 -3.74 -23.40
CA TRP A 92 1.68 -3.97 -24.47
C TRP A 92 0.53 -2.96 -24.42
N LEU A 93 0.11 -2.52 -23.23
CA LEU A 93 -0.87 -1.45 -23.03
C LEU A 93 -0.34 -0.05 -23.40
N GLY A 94 0.95 0.07 -23.74
CA GLY A 94 1.60 1.32 -24.09
C GLY A 94 2.14 2.12 -22.91
N ALA A 95 2.09 1.59 -21.69
CA ALA A 95 2.67 2.23 -20.52
C ALA A 95 4.17 1.95 -20.41
N ASP A 96 4.91 2.94 -19.93
CA ASP A 96 6.36 2.85 -19.74
C ASP A 96 6.75 3.43 -18.37
N TRP A 97 7.48 2.64 -17.59
CA TRP A 97 8.03 3.04 -16.29
C TRP A 97 9.46 3.60 -16.41
N GLU A 98 10.07 3.57 -17.60
CA GLU A 98 11.47 3.97 -17.84
C GLU A 98 12.45 3.18 -16.93
N ASP A 99 13.16 3.87 -16.02
CA ASP A 99 14.08 3.30 -15.03
C ASP A 99 13.43 3.09 -13.65
N ARG A 100 12.14 3.35 -13.54
CA ARG A 100 11.39 3.32 -12.25
C ARG A 100 10.64 2.00 -12.05
N LEU A 101 11.40 0.90 -12.11
CA LEU A 101 10.95 -0.44 -11.71
C LEU A 101 11.44 -0.73 -10.29
N PHE A 102 10.50 -1.07 -9.41
CA PHE A 102 10.78 -1.32 -8.01
C PHE A 102 10.18 -2.63 -7.54
N PHE A 103 10.83 -3.22 -6.53
CA PHE A 103 10.35 -4.41 -5.82
C PHE A 103 10.27 -4.08 -4.34
N ALA A 104 9.10 -4.31 -3.72
CA ALA A 104 8.91 -4.04 -2.29
C ALA A 104 9.88 -4.85 -1.42
N SER A 105 10.22 -6.07 -1.84
CA SER A 105 11.19 -6.93 -1.15
C SER A 105 12.61 -6.32 -1.02
N ASN A 106 12.98 -5.40 -1.88
CA ASN A 106 14.26 -4.70 -1.76
C ASN A 106 14.32 -3.70 -0.60
N TYR A 107 13.19 -3.45 0.06
CA TYR A 107 13.03 -2.48 1.14
C TYR A 107 12.74 -3.13 2.50
N PHE A 108 12.91 -4.43 2.65
CA PHE A 108 12.62 -5.14 3.90
C PHE A 108 13.38 -4.58 5.10
N ASP A 109 14.65 -4.22 4.95
CA ASP A 109 15.44 -3.63 6.04
C ASP A 109 14.83 -2.29 6.49
N GLN A 110 14.44 -1.43 5.55
CA GLN A 110 13.79 -0.15 5.85
C GLN A 110 12.40 -0.35 6.47
N MET A 111 11.65 -1.35 6.03
CA MET A 111 10.36 -1.71 6.63
C MET A 111 10.54 -2.17 8.08
N TYR A 112 11.55 -2.99 8.35
CA TYR A 112 11.88 -3.42 9.71
C TYR A 112 12.26 -2.24 10.61
N GLU A 113 13.14 -1.37 10.15
CA GLU A 113 13.51 -0.14 10.86
C GLU A 113 12.31 0.77 11.13
N GLY A 114 11.41 0.91 10.15
CA GLY A 114 10.17 1.65 10.29
C GLY A 114 9.25 1.06 11.37
N ALA A 115 9.14 -0.28 11.40
CA ALA A 115 8.37 -0.99 12.43
C ALA A 115 8.97 -0.81 13.82
N VAL A 116 10.30 -0.87 13.96
CA VAL A 116 11.00 -0.60 15.23
C VAL A 116 10.70 0.83 15.72
N LYS A 117 10.73 1.82 14.82
CA LYS A 117 10.38 3.21 15.17
C LYS A 117 8.94 3.35 15.67
N LEU A 118 8.00 2.63 15.08
CA LEU A 118 6.61 2.62 15.54
C LEU A 118 6.49 2.02 16.95
N ILE A 119 7.20 0.93 17.24
CA ILE A 119 7.24 0.34 18.58
C ILE A 119 7.82 1.34 19.59
N GLN A 120 8.95 1.96 19.27
CA GLN A 120 9.60 2.96 20.12
C GLN A 120 8.69 4.14 20.44
N LYS A 121 7.83 4.54 19.51
CA LYS A 121 6.82 5.59 19.70
C LYS A 121 5.56 5.11 20.43
N GLY A 122 5.46 3.85 20.82
CA GLY A 122 4.26 3.26 21.41
C GLY A 122 3.09 3.12 20.43
N LYS A 123 3.36 3.14 19.11
CA LYS A 123 2.35 3.10 18.04
C LYS A 123 2.20 1.72 17.38
N ALA A 124 2.96 0.74 17.84
CA ALA A 124 2.85 -0.65 17.43
C ALA A 124 3.20 -1.57 18.60
N TYR A 125 2.65 -2.77 18.57
CA TYR A 125 2.87 -3.80 19.59
C TYR A 125 2.81 -5.19 18.99
N VAL A 126 3.50 -6.14 19.61
CA VAL A 126 3.45 -7.55 19.24
C VAL A 126 2.21 -8.21 19.84
N SER A 127 1.47 -8.93 19.00
CA SER A 127 0.29 -9.69 19.38
C SER A 127 0.54 -11.19 19.28
N ASP A 128 0.06 -11.94 20.27
CA ASP A 128 0.06 -13.40 20.30
C ASP A 128 -1.25 -14.01 19.80
N LEU A 129 -2.22 -13.19 19.42
CA LEU A 129 -3.51 -13.65 18.94
C LEU A 129 -3.36 -14.27 17.55
N SER A 130 -4.05 -15.39 17.34
CA SER A 130 -4.19 -16.00 16.01
C SER A 130 -5.02 -15.10 15.08
N ALA A 131 -4.97 -15.36 13.78
CA ALA A 131 -5.77 -14.64 12.79
C ALA A 131 -7.28 -14.68 13.12
N ASP A 132 -7.79 -15.81 13.58
CA ASP A 132 -9.20 -15.96 13.97
C ASP A 132 -9.53 -15.18 15.25
N GLN A 133 -8.65 -15.20 16.24
CA GLN A 133 -8.80 -14.40 17.45
C GLN A 133 -8.74 -12.89 17.16
N ILE A 134 -7.85 -12.44 16.27
CA ILE A 134 -7.81 -11.04 15.83
C ILE A 134 -9.12 -10.65 15.15
N ARG A 135 -9.68 -11.52 14.32
CA ARG A 135 -10.98 -11.29 13.66
C ARG A 135 -12.11 -11.17 14.68
N GLU A 136 -12.14 -12.05 15.69
CA GLU A 136 -13.11 -12.01 16.77
C GLU A 136 -12.96 -10.74 17.62
N TYR A 137 -11.74 -10.38 18.04
CA TYR A 137 -11.47 -9.19 18.85
C TYR A 137 -11.76 -7.88 18.12
N ARG A 138 -11.73 -7.90 16.78
CA ARG A 138 -12.03 -6.71 15.98
C ARG A 138 -13.46 -6.22 16.17
N GLY A 139 -14.38 -7.07 16.55
CA GLY A 139 -15.79 -6.73 16.69
C GLY A 139 -16.53 -6.67 15.36
N THR A 140 -17.62 -5.91 15.31
CA THR A 140 -18.50 -5.77 14.16
C THR A 140 -18.68 -4.29 13.77
N LEU A 141 -19.47 -4.02 12.72
CA LEU A 141 -19.79 -2.64 12.32
C LEU A 141 -20.57 -1.89 13.42
N THR A 142 -21.32 -2.61 14.25
CA THR A 142 -22.19 -2.05 15.30
C THR A 142 -21.64 -2.21 16.71
N GLU A 143 -20.63 -3.08 16.88
CA GLU A 143 -20.00 -3.34 18.17
C GLU A 143 -18.51 -3.01 18.11
N PRO A 144 -17.96 -2.32 19.12
CA PRO A 144 -16.54 -2.04 19.18
C PRO A 144 -15.73 -3.32 19.35
N GLY A 145 -14.44 -3.26 18.98
CA GLY A 145 -13.51 -4.34 19.24
C GLY A 145 -13.08 -4.40 20.71
N LYS A 146 -12.42 -5.50 21.06
CA LYS A 146 -11.80 -5.74 22.37
C LYS A 146 -10.30 -5.44 22.27
N MET A 147 -9.73 -4.94 23.36
CA MET A 147 -8.30 -4.70 23.45
C MET A 147 -7.51 -6.03 23.39
N ASP A 148 -6.49 -6.06 22.54
CA ASP A 148 -5.52 -7.15 22.51
C ASP A 148 -4.66 -7.12 23.78
N PRO A 149 -4.49 -8.25 24.49
CA PRO A 149 -3.63 -8.28 25.68
C PRO A 149 -2.18 -7.84 25.39
N GLY A 150 -1.67 -8.05 24.17
CA GLY A 150 -0.36 -7.59 23.75
C GLY A 150 -0.20 -6.07 23.73
N ALA A 151 -1.31 -5.32 23.68
CA ALA A 151 -1.30 -3.87 23.72
C ALA A 151 -0.87 -3.29 25.08
N GLU A 152 -0.90 -4.09 26.14
CA GLU A 152 -0.47 -3.66 27.49
C GLU A 152 1.04 -3.81 27.74
N ARG A 153 1.76 -4.49 26.86
CA ARG A 153 3.20 -4.67 26.98
C ARG A 153 3.96 -3.36 26.88
N SER A 154 5.07 -3.27 27.62
CA SER A 154 5.98 -2.13 27.52
C SER A 154 6.67 -2.04 26.13
N VAL A 155 7.22 -0.87 25.83
CA VAL A 155 8.03 -0.67 24.61
C VAL A 155 9.20 -1.65 24.56
N GLU A 156 9.90 -1.83 25.67
CA GLU A 156 11.05 -2.71 25.79
C GLU A 156 10.69 -4.18 25.53
N GLU A 157 9.59 -4.64 26.09
CA GLU A 157 9.08 -6.00 25.86
C GLU A 157 8.73 -6.21 24.39
N ASN A 158 8.05 -5.25 23.76
CA ASN A 158 7.70 -5.31 22.34
C ASN A 158 8.92 -5.29 21.43
N LEU A 159 9.94 -4.50 21.73
CA LEU A 159 11.20 -4.49 20.98
C LEU A 159 11.91 -5.84 21.05
N THR A 160 11.99 -6.43 22.24
CA THR A 160 12.59 -7.76 22.44
C THR A 160 11.84 -8.83 21.67
N LEU A 161 10.51 -8.86 21.77
CA LEU A 161 9.67 -9.82 21.06
C LEU A 161 9.80 -9.67 19.54
N PHE A 162 9.83 -8.45 19.04
CA PHE A 162 9.97 -8.19 17.60
C PHE A 162 11.33 -8.64 17.05
N GLU A 163 12.41 -8.41 17.80
CA GLU A 163 13.75 -8.93 17.47
C GLU A 163 13.77 -10.46 17.48
N GLU A 164 13.14 -11.09 18.46
CA GLU A 164 12.99 -12.55 18.53
C GLU A 164 12.19 -13.12 17.36
N MET A 165 11.15 -12.42 16.90
CA MET A 165 10.41 -12.77 15.68
C MET A 165 11.35 -12.79 14.47
N LYS A 166 12.16 -11.73 14.28
CA LYS A 166 13.16 -11.66 13.20
C LYS A 166 14.18 -12.80 13.29
N ALA A 167 14.58 -13.17 14.48
CA ALA A 167 15.52 -14.25 14.73
C ALA A 167 14.92 -15.66 14.51
N GLY A 168 13.63 -15.79 14.18
CA GLY A 168 12.96 -17.06 13.92
C GLY A 168 12.68 -17.88 15.18
N LYS A 169 12.54 -17.25 16.34
CA LYS A 169 12.26 -17.96 17.61
C LYS A 169 10.82 -18.44 17.73
N TYR A 170 9.93 -17.99 16.88
CA TYR A 170 8.50 -18.33 16.91
C TYR A 170 8.07 -19.00 15.61
N ALA A 171 7.05 -19.83 15.69
CA ALA A 171 6.46 -20.49 14.53
C ALA A 171 5.69 -19.46 13.67
N ASP A 172 5.48 -19.82 12.40
CA ASP A 172 4.70 -18.99 11.46
C ASP A 172 3.31 -18.70 12.01
N GLY A 173 2.96 -17.42 12.05
CA GLY A 173 1.67 -16.96 12.55
C GLY A 173 1.50 -16.95 14.08
N GLU A 174 2.50 -17.38 14.85
CA GLU A 174 2.45 -17.37 16.32
C GLU A 174 2.44 -15.95 16.87
N LYS A 175 3.18 -15.03 16.27
CA LYS A 175 3.23 -13.61 16.63
C LYS A 175 3.16 -12.73 15.40
N VAL A 176 2.49 -11.59 15.54
CA VAL A 176 2.40 -10.55 14.51
C VAL A 176 2.60 -9.18 15.14
N LEU A 177 3.00 -8.18 14.35
CA LEU A 177 3.02 -6.79 14.79
C LEU A 177 1.72 -6.11 14.38
N ARG A 178 1.07 -5.45 15.33
CA ARG A 178 -0.15 -4.67 15.11
C ARG A 178 0.11 -3.18 15.34
N ALA A 179 -0.53 -2.34 14.52
CA ALA A 179 -0.59 -0.91 14.81
C ALA A 179 -1.51 -0.64 15.99
N ARG A 180 -1.13 0.29 16.87
CA ARG A 180 -1.98 0.81 17.93
C ARG A 180 -2.73 2.03 17.41
N ILE A 181 -4.01 1.89 17.13
CA ILE A 181 -4.85 2.96 16.60
C ILE A 181 -6.08 3.15 17.49
N ASP A 182 -7.18 2.45 17.20
CA ASP A 182 -8.43 2.58 17.92
C ASP A 182 -9.32 1.35 17.66
N MET A 183 -9.51 0.50 18.67
CA MET A 183 -10.35 -0.69 18.57
C MET A 183 -11.85 -0.38 18.47
N ALA A 184 -12.26 0.87 18.72
CA ALA A 184 -13.63 1.34 18.58
C ALA A 184 -13.88 2.16 17.30
N SER A 185 -12.88 2.30 16.43
CA SER A 185 -13.01 3.05 15.18
C SER A 185 -14.21 2.55 14.34
N PRO A 186 -15.04 3.45 13.80
CA PRO A 186 -16.09 3.06 12.85
C PRO A 186 -15.53 2.45 11.56
N ASN A 187 -14.31 2.79 11.20
CA ASN A 187 -13.57 2.11 10.15
C ASN A 187 -12.84 0.88 10.74
N MET A 188 -13.38 -0.31 10.46
CA MET A 188 -12.82 -1.55 10.98
C MET A 188 -11.36 -1.79 10.57
N ASN A 189 -10.89 -1.21 9.47
CA ASN A 189 -9.49 -1.30 9.05
C ASN A 189 -8.54 -0.51 9.96
N MET A 190 -9.06 0.38 10.81
CA MET A 190 -8.30 1.16 11.79
C MET A 190 -8.34 0.54 13.20
N ARG A 191 -8.95 -0.63 13.37
CA ARG A 191 -9.00 -1.36 14.63
C ARG A 191 -7.76 -2.24 14.76
N ASP A 192 -6.66 -1.63 15.12
CA ASP A 192 -5.34 -2.24 15.33
C ASP A 192 -4.98 -3.31 14.27
N PRO A 193 -4.80 -2.91 13.00
CA PRO A 193 -4.51 -3.84 11.93
C PRO A 193 -3.13 -4.48 12.09
N VAL A 194 -2.97 -5.69 11.58
CA VAL A 194 -1.66 -6.33 11.43
C VAL A 194 -0.87 -5.57 10.35
N ILE A 195 0.32 -5.11 10.71
CA ILE A 195 1.19 -4.33 9.83
C ILE A 195 2.49 -5.03 9.46
N TYR A 196 2.89 -6.07 10.21
CA TYR A 196 4.11 -6.79 9.95
C TYR A 196 4.00 -8.27 10.37
N ARG A 197 4.51 -9.15 9.51
CA ARG A 197 4.71 -10.58 9.76
C ARG A 197 6.14 -10.95 9.40
N VAL A 198 6.68 -11.93 10.08
CA VAL A 198 7.98 -12.52 9.76
C VAL A 198 7.78 -13.91 9.21
#